data_0aa843f7740e9f227b9035db21eb489b
#
_entry.id   0aa843f7740e9f227b9035db21eb489b
#
_cell.length_a   1.000
_cell.length_b   1.000
_cell.length_c   1.000
_cell.angle_alpha   90.00
_cell.angle_beta   90.00
_cell.angle_gamma   90.00
#
_symmetry.space_group_name_H-M   'P 1'
#
loop_
_entity.id
_entity.type
_entity.pdbx_description
1 polymer ?
#
loop_
_entity_poly.entity_id
_entity_poly.type
_entity_poly.pdbx_seq_one_letter_code
_entity_poly.pdbx_strand_id
1 'polypeptide(L)'
;EGLRPAQARAVKAPGSVAVVAGAGTGKTHMLAHRYLKHVRDGLDPLEIVAVTFTERAAAELRSRIRALLNAELPAGARARLTVESAQISTMHALAQRICKEFPEQAGVAPDFTILDDLEGGIWLTERIESALGDLPSALFDAVPYQSVRAALRALLADPITTDDAFARPPD
;
A
#
# COMPACT_ATOMS: atom_id res chain seq x y z
N GLU A 1 18.10 17.27 -16.31
CA GLU A 1 19.13 17.26 -15.24
C GLU A 1 19.66 15.85 -15.08
N GLY A 2 21.01 15.68 -15.18
CA GLY A 2 21.64 14.37 -15.11
C GLY A 2 21.63 13.78 -13.68
N LEU A 3 21.73 12.46 -13.57
CA LEU A 3 21.86 11.75 -12.29
C LEU A 3 23.20 12.09 -11.61
N ARG A 4 23.18 12.34 -10.31
CA ARG A 4 24.40 12.44 -9.50
C ARG A 4 25.10 11.07 -9.43
N PRO A 5 26.41 10.98 -9.18
CA PRO A 5 27.13 9.70 -9.17
C PRO A 5 26.52 8.63 -8.26
N ALA A 6 26.07 9.00 -7.06
CA ALA A 6 25.40 8.07 -6.15
C ALA A 6 24.05 7.57 -6.67
N GLN A 7 23.26 8.46 -7.30
CA GLN A 7 22.00 8.09 -7.94
C GLN A 7 22.24 7.17 -9.14
N ALA A 8 23.23 7.45 -9.96
CA ALA A 8 23.60 6.60 -11.11
C ALA A 8 24.01 5.19 -10.66
N ARG A 9 24.76 5.07 -9.55
CA ARG A 9 25.07 3.76 -8.95
C ARG A 9 23.82 3.02 -8.52
N ALA A 10 22.90 3.70 -7.81
CA ALA A 10 21.63 3.10 -7.34
C ALA A 10 20.73 2.66 -8.51
N VAL A 11 20.68 3.43 -9.61
CA VAL A 11 19.94 3.07 -10.83
C VAL A 11 20.51 1.81 -11.48
N LYS A 12 21.85 1.68 -11.54
CA LYS A 12 22.55 0.58 -12.23
C LYS A 12 22.72 -0.66 -11.36
N ALA A 13 22.59 -0.56 -10.04
CA ALA A 13 22.84 -1.66 -9.12
C ALA A 13 21.93 -2.87 -9.42
N PRO A 14 22.49 -4.08 -9.54
CA PRO A 14 21.71 -5.30 -9.73
C PRO A 14 21.00 -5.72 -8.44
N GLY A 15 19.93 -6.49 -8.57
CA GLY A 15 19.20 -7.08 -7.45
C GLY A 15 18.51 -6.06 -6.54
N SER A 16 18.30 -6.44 -5.28
CA SER A 16 17.64 -5.60 -4.27
C SER A 16 18.58 -4.51 -3.78
N VAL A 17 18.09 -3.27 -3.73
CA VAL A 17 18.86 -2.08 -3.32
C VAL A 17 18.09 -1.26 -2.32
N ALA A 18 18.69 -0.98 -1.18
CA ALA A 18 18.20 0.01 -0.22
C ALA A 18 18.92 1.35 -0.46
N VAL A 19 18.15 2.44 -0.59
CA VAL A 19 18.66 3.79 -0.79
C VAL A 19 18.26 4.66 0.37
N VAL A 20 19.23 5.10 1.17
CA VAL A 20 19.02 6.06 2.26
C VAL A 20 19.35 7.46 1.74
N ALA A 21 18.39 8.36 1.80
CA ALA A 21 18.56 9.71 1.27
C ALA A 21 17.61 10.70 1.96
N GLY A 22 18.09 11.88 2.28
CA GLY A 22 17.30 12.96 2.89
C GLY A 22 16.19 13.52 1.99
N ALA A 23 15.35 14.41 2.52
CA ALA A 23 14.36 15.13 1.72
C ALA A 23 15.04 15.99 0.65
N GLY A 24 14.42 16.17 -0.51
CA GLY A 24 14.95 16.99 -1.60
C GLY A 24 16.18 16.46 -2.35
N THR A 25 16.68 15.27 -2.01
CA THR A 25 17.87 14.69 -2.65
C THR A 25 17.62 14.07 -4.03
N GLY A 26 16.37 14.12 -4.52
CA GLY A 26 16.00 13.59 -5.84
C GLY A 26 15.71 12.08 -5.86
N LYS A 27 15.21 11.51 -4.75
CA LYS A 27 14.79 10.08 -4.70
C LYS A 27 13.81 9.71 -5.81
N THR A 28 12.76 10.49 -6.00
CA THR A 28 11.75 10.25 -7.05
C THR A 28 12.35 10.32 -8.45
N HIS A 29 13.30 11.24 -8.67
CA HIS A 29 14.01 11.34 -9.94
C HIS A 29 14.86 10.08 -10.20
N MET A 30 15.63 9.63 -9.21
CA MET A 30 16.41 8.40 -9.29
C MET A 30 15.53 7.17 -9.52
N LEU A 31 14.38 7.07 -8.84
CA LEU A 31 13.44 5.97 -8.99
C LEU A 31 12.85 5.91 -10.41
N ALA A 32 12.49 7.06 -10.98
CA ALA A 32 12.01 7.13 -12.36
C ALA A 32 13.08 6.69 -13.38
N HIS A 33 14.35 7.03 -13.16
CA HIS A 33 15.46 6.55 -13.99
C HIS A 33 15.73 5.05 -13.81
N ARG A 34 15.54 4.50 -12.60
CA ARG A 34 15.64 3.05 -12.38
C ARG A 34 14.50 2.31 -13.11
N TYR A 35 13.31 2.87 -13.11
CA TYR A 35 12.17 2.35 -13.88
C TYR A 35 12.51 2.32 -15.39
N LEU A 36 13.00 3.44 -15.95
CA LEU A 36 13.45 3.51 -17.35
C LEU A 36 14.52 2.47 -17.65
N LYS A 37 15.47 2.25 -16.72
CA LYS A 37 16.50 1.20 -16.90
C LYS A 37 15.86 -0.18 -17.04
N HIS A 38 14.91 -0.54 -16.19
CA HIS A 38 14.23 -1.83 -16.28
C HIS A 38 13.48 -2.00 -17.61
N VAL A 39 12.84 -0.95 -18.10
CA VAL A 39 12.20 -0.96 -19.42
C VAL A 39 13.24 -1.14 -20.54
N ARG A 40 14.41 -0.48 -20.46
CA ARG A 40 15.50 -0.65 -21.43
C ARG A 40 16.14 -2.03 -21.37
N ASP A 41 16.14 -2.67 -20.21
CA ASP A 41 16.59 -4.05 -20.02
C ASP A 41 15.57 -5.08 -20.56
N GLY A 42 14.40 -4.64 -21.06
CA GLY A 42 13.41 -5.47 -21.75
C GLY A 42 12.14 -5.78 -20.95
N LEU A 43 11.99 -5.26 -19.72
CA LEU A 43 10.73 -5.43 -18.97
C LEU A 43 9.62 -4.54 -19.56
N ASP A 44 8.42 -5.11 -19.71
CA ASP A 44 7.22 -4.30 -20.01
C ASP A 44 6.83 -3.47 -18.79
N PRO A 45 6.39 -2.22 -18.93
CA PRO A 45 5.81 -1.43 -17.83
C PRO A 45 4.75 -2.18 -17.00
N LEU A 46 4.00 -3.10 -17.59
CA LEU A 46 3.01 -3.92 -16.90
C LEU A 46 3.61 -4.95 -15.93
N GLU A 47 4.89 -5.28 -16.09
CA GLU A 47 5.65 -6.20 -15.23
C GLU A 47 6.36 -5.47 -14.08
N ILE A 48 6.30 -4.13 -14.05
CA ILE A 48 6.98 -3.31 -13.05
C ILE A 48 5.96 -2.70 -12.09
N VAL A 49 6.12 -2.98 -10.81
CA VAL A 49 5.33 -2.36 -9.73
C VAL A 49 6.15 -1.24 -9.09
N ALA A 50 5.61 -0.03 -9.07
CA ALA A 50 6.18 1.11 -8.37
C ALA A 50 5.17 1.67 -7.37
N VAL A 51 5.54 1.70 -6.09
CA VAL A 51 4.63 2.11 -5.02
C VAL A 51 5.17 3.29 -4.22
N THR A 52 4.25 4.10 -3.73
CA THR A 52 4.51 5.24 -2.86
C THR A 52 3.52 5.25 -1.69
N PHE A 53 3.69 6.18 -0.75
CA PHE A 53 2.77 6.30 0.39
C PHE A 53 1.54 7.18 0.10
N THR A 54 1.64 8.15 -0.82
CA THR A 54 0.55 9.11 -1.08
C THR A 54 0.17 9.14 -2.56
N GLU A 55 -1.10 9.43 -2.83
CA GLU A 55 -1.63 9.57 -4.19
C GLU A 55 -0.89 10.68 -4.97
N ARG A 56 -0.56 11.78 -4.29
CA ARG A 56 0.21 12.87 -4.89
C ARG A 56 1.59 12.39 -5.36
N ALA A 57 2.30 11.62 -4.51
CA ALA A 57 3.61 11.08 -4.87
C ALA A 57 3.52 10.03 -6.00
N ALA A 58 2.45 9.22 -6.01
CA ALA A 58 2.20 8.27 -7.09
C ALA A 58 1.95 8.98 -8.43
N ALA A 59 1.12 10.02 -8.43
CA ALA A 59 0.84 10.83 -9.62
C ALA A 59 2.11 11.54 -10.13
N GLU A 60 2.92 12.11 -9.24
CA GLU A 60 4.20 12.72 -9.59
C GLU A 60 5.18 11.70 -10.20
N LEU A 61 5.31 10.53 -9.58
CA LEU A 61 6.17 9.47 -10.08
C LEU A 61 5.74 8.99 -11.47
N ARG A 62 4.43 8.76 -11.67
CA ARG A 62 3.85 8.38 -12.96
C ARG A 62 4.14 9.42 -14.04
N SER A 63 3.93 10.70 -13.74
CA SER A 63 4.22 11.81 -14.65
C SER A 63 5.70 11.85 -15.05
N ARG A 64 6.62 11.67 -14.10
CA ARG A 64 8.07 11.65 -14.36
C ARG A 64 8.50 10.46 -15.20
N ILE A 65 7.97 9.26 -14.89
CA ILE A 65 8.26 8.05 -15.68
C ILE A 65 7.77 8.24 -17.11
N ARG A 66 6.53 8.71 -17.31
CA ARG A 66 5.97 9.02 -18.63
C ARG A 66 6.85 9.99 -19.39
N ALA A 67 7.24 11.10 -18.79
CA ALA A 67 8.11 12.09 -19.41
C ALA A 67 9.45 11.50 -19.87
N LEU A 68 10.08 10.66 -19.02
CA LEU A 68 11.33 9.98 -19.34
C LEU A 68 11.17 8.97 -20.48
N LEU A 69 10.13 8.13 -20.44
CA LEU A 69 9.86 7.18 -21.52
C LEU A 69 9.62 7.88 -22.86
N ASN A 70 8.90 9.01 -22.83
CA ASN A 70 8.65 9.82 -24.02
C ASN A 70 9.91 10.49 -24.58
N ALA A 71 10.81 10.93 -23.71
CA ALA A 71 12.08 11.56 -24.12
C ALA A 71 13.12 10.56 -24.64
N GLU A 72 13.15 9.34 -24.07
CA GLU A 72 14.25 8.41 -24.19
C GLU A 72 13.94 7.19 -25.09
N LEU A 73 12.67 6.98 -25.45
CA LEU A 73 12.24 5.87 -26.30
C LEU A 73 11.61 6.38 -27.60
N PRO A 74 11.66 5.62 -28.70
CA PRO A 74 10.97 5.97 -29.95
C PRO A 74 9.47 6.15 -29.75
N ALA A 75 8.82 6.98 -30.58
CA ALA A 75 7.39 7.29 -30.48
C ALA A 75 6.49 6.04 -30.56
N GLY A 76 6.88 5.02 -31.31
CA GLY A 76 6.16 3.75 -31.43
C GLY A 76 6.53 2.69 -30.40
N ALA A 77 7.37 3.00 -29.43
CA ALA A 77 7.76 2.02 -28.41
C ALA A 77 6.55 1.60 -27.57
N ARG A 78 6.31 0.29 -27.45
CA ARG A 78 5.19 -0.30 -26.69
C ARG A 78 5.15 0.25 -25.26
N ALA A 79 6.29 0.39 -24.61
CA ALA A 79 6.40 0.88 -23.26
C ALA A 79 5.79 2.28 -23.03
N ARG A 80 5.76 3.13 -24.07
CA ARG A 80 5.10 4.46 -24.00
C ARG A 80 3.57 4.36 -23.96
N LEU A 81 3.01 3.27 -24.48
CA LEU A 81 1.57 3.01 -24.48
C LEU A 81 1.16 2.25 -23.19
N THR A 82 1.92 1.24 -22.81
CA THR A 82 1.58 0.38 -21.67
C THR A 82 1.81 1.04 -20.31
N VAL A 83 2.64 2.09 -20.23
CA VAL A 83 2.88 2.82 -18.97
C VAL A 83 1.62 3.44 -18.35
N GLU A 84 0.60 3.74 -19.18
CA GLU A 84 -0.67 4.30 -18.67
C GLU A 84 -1.44 3.27 -17.83
N SER A 85 -1.29 1.99 -18.14
CA SER A 85 -1.91 0.88 -17.41
C SER A 85 -0.96 0.22 -16.38
N ALA A 86 0.28 0.74 -16.26
CA ALA A 86 1.27 0.22 -15.34
C ALA A 86 0.90 0.47 -13.88
N GLN A 87 1.33 -0.46 -13.01
CA GLN A 87 1.08 -0.37 -11.57
C GLN A 87 2.02 0.65 -10.91
N ILE A 88 1.67 1.92 -11.02
CA ILE A 88 2.34 3.04 -10.34
C ILE A 88 1.31 3.69 -9.41
N SER A 89 1.32 3.35 -8.13
CA SER A 89 0.22 3.67 -7.21
C SER A 89 0.69 3.78 -5.76
N THR A 90 -0.25 3.99 -4.85
CA THR A 90 0.00 3.80 -3.42
C THR A 90 0.02 2.30 -3.07
N MET A 91 0.61 1.97 -1.90
CA MET A 91 0.57 0.59 -1.37
C MET A 91 -0.87 0.12 -1.15
N HIS A 92 -1.75 1.00 -0.65
CA HIS A 92 -3.16 0.69 -0.44
C HIS A 92 -3.88 0.38 -1.75
N ALA A 93 -3.67 1.18 -2.80
CA ALA A 93 -4.25 0.94 -4.12
C ALA A 93 -3.74 -0.37 -4.75
N LEU A 94 -2.46 -0.72 -4.54
CA LEU A 94 -1.93 -2.01 -4.97
C LEU A 94 -2.59 -3.16 -4.21
N ALA A 95 -2.70 -3.08 -2.88
CA ALA A 95 -3.36 -4.09 -2.06
C ALA A 95 -4.84 -4.28 -2.47
N GLN A 96 -5.57 -3.18 -2.67
CA GLN A 96 -6.94 -3.23 -3.16
C GLN A 96 -7.05 -3.93 -4.52
N ARG A 97 -6.13 -3.64 -5.45
CA ARG A 97 -6.10 -4.30 -6.75
C ARG A 97 -5.88 -5.80 -6.60
N ILE A 98 -4.91 -6.22 -5.78
CA ILE A 98 -4.64 -7.64 -5.51
C ILE A 98 -5.88 -8.33 -4.94
N CYS A 99 -6.55 -7.73 -3.95
CA CYS A 99 -7.75 -8.28 -3.37
C CYS A 99 -8.90 -8.41 -4.38
N LYS A 100 -9.04 -7.45 -5.30
CA LYS A 100 -10.06 -7.51 -6.38
C LYS A 100 -9.74 -8.54 -7.46
N GLU A 101 -8.47 -8.76 -7.74
CA GLU A 101 -8.01 -9.72 -8.75
C GLU A 101 -8.03 -11.16 -8.20
N PHE A 102 -7.81 -11.32 -6.89
CA PHE A 102 -7.74 -12.61 -6.20
C PHE A 102 -8.63 -12.64 -4.93
N PRO A 103 -9.96 -12.43 -5.06
CA PRO A 103 -10.84 -12.27 -3.90
C PRO A 103 -10.91 -13.52 -3.02
N GLU A 104 -10.91 -14.72 -3.60
CA GLU A 104 -10.94 -15.97 -2.85
C GLU A 104 -9.69 -16.13 -1.97
N GLN A 105 -8.49 -15.87 -2.54
CA GLN A 105 -7.23 -15.98 -1.81
C GLN A 105 -7.09 -14.89 -0.75
N ALA A 106 -7.65 -13.70 -1.01
CA ALA A 106 -7.68 -12.60 -0.06
C ALA A 106 -8.75 -12.76 1.04
N GLY A 107 -9.67 -13.72 0.90
CA GLY A 107 -10.77 -13.93 1.85
C GLY A 107 -11.79 -12.80 1.88
N VAL A 108 -11.97 -12.07 0.76
CA VAL A 108 -12.89 -10.95 0.64
C VAL A 108 -14.00 -11.22 -0.37
N ALA A 109 -15.14 -10.54 -0.23
CA ALA A 109 -16.18 -10.58 -1.25
C ALA A 109 -15.68 -9.93 -2.56
N PRO A 110 -16.03 -10.46 -3.75
CA PRO A 110 -15.58 -9.90 -5.04
C PRO A 110 -15.99 -8.44 -5.25
N ASP A 111 -17.10 -8.02 -4.64
CA ASP A 111 -17.68 -6.69 -4.70
C ASP A 111 -17.37 -5.82 -3.47
N PHE A 112 -16.35 -6.19 -2.68
CA PHE A 112 -16.00 -5.43 -1.49
C PHE A 112 -15.68 -3.96 -1.81
N THR A 113 -16.03 -3.09 -0.87
CA THR A 113 -15.69 -1.68 -0.89
C THR A 113 -14.75 -1.34 0.27
N ILE A 114 -13.88 -0.37 0.06
CA ILE A 114 -13.05 0.19 1.14
C ILE A 114 -13.83 1.34 1.75
N LEU A 115 -14.08 1.25 3.04
CA LEU A 115 -14.68 2.33 3.80
C LEU A 115 -13.65 3.44 4.00
N ASP A 116 -14.09 4.68 3.95
CA ASP A 116 -13.26 5.80 4.39
C ASP A 116 -13.15 5.84 5.94
N ASP A 117 -12.33 6.74 6.47
CA ASP A 117 -12.09 6.83 7.91
C ASP A 117 -13.38 7.11 8.71
N LEU A 118 -14.31 7.87 8.14
CA LEU A 118 -15.59 8.20 8.80
C LEU A 118 -16.52 6.98 8.75
N GLU A 119 -16.73 6.41 7.59
CA GLU A 119 -17.57 5.22 7.39
C GLU A 119 -17.04 4.04 8.20
N GLY A 120 -15.72 3.81 8.19
CA GLY A 120 -15.06 2.78 8.99
C GLY A 120 -15.24 2.99 10.49
N GLY A 121 -15.18 4.25 10.96
CA GLY A 121 -15.41 4.60 12.36
C GLY A 121 -16.83 4.34 12.82
N ILE A 122 -17.81 4.65 11.98
CA ILE A 122 -19.24 4.38 12.25
C ILE A 122 -19.48 2.87 12.27
N TRP A 123 -19.07 2.18 11.22
CA TRP A 123 -19.22 0.72 11.11
C TRP A 123 -18.61 -0.02 12.30
N LEU A 124 -17.37 0.35 12.69
CA LEU A 124 -16.70 -0.26 13.84
C LEU A 124 -17.47 -0.02 15.14
N THR A 125 -18.00 1.19 15.33
CA THR A 125 -18.79 1.54 16.51
C THR A 125 -20.06 0.69 16.58
N GLU A 126 -20.81 0.56 15.50
CA GLU A 126 -22.01 -0.26 15.42
C GLU A 126 -21.71 -1.74 15.71
N ARG A 127 -20.59 -2.28 15.19
CA ARG A 127 -20.19 -3.66 15.46
C ARG A 127 -19.81 -3.89 16.92
N ILE A 128 -19.10 -2.94 17.54
CA ILE A 128 -18.78 -3.01 18.97
C ILE A 128 -20.06 -2.98 19.83
N GLU A 129 -20.99 -2.07 19.54
CA GLU A 129 -22.25 -1.98 20.29
C GLU A 129 -23.10 -3.26 20.13
N SER A 130 -23.15 -3.83 18.91
CA SER A 130 -23.79 -5.13 18.67
C SER A 130 -23.16 -6.25 19.49
N ALA A 131 -21.83 -6.36 19.45
CA ALA A 131 -21.09 -7.38 20.19
C ALA A 131 -21.25 -7.26 21.72
N LEU A 132 -21.32 -6.01 22.23
CA LEU A 132 -21.57 -5.76 23.66
C LEU A 132 -22.98 -6.21 24.07
N GLY A 133 -23.96 -6.09 23.18
CA GLY A 133 -25.34 -6.56 23.43
C GLY A 133 -25.44 -8.09 23.53
N ASP A 134 -24.53 -8.82 22.90
CA ASP A 134 -24.49 -10.29 22.92
C ASP A 134 -23.75 -10.86 24.15
N LEU A 135 -23.06 -10.00 24.94
CA LEU A 135 -22.30 -10.43 26.12
C LEU A 135 -23.24 -10.69 27.31
N PRO A 136 -22.92 -11.67 28.17
CA PRO A 136 -23.70 -11.93 29.39
C PRO A 136 -23.72 -10.72 30.31
N SER A 137 -24.90 -10.37 30.83
CA SER A 137 -25.07 -9.25 31.76
C SER A 137 -24.19 -9.36 33.01
N ALA A 138 -23.93 -10.58 33.49
CA ALA A 138 -23.04 -10.85 34.62
C ALA A 138 -21.60 -10.33 34.42
N LEU A 139 -21.15 -10.16 33.17
CA LEU A 139 -19.85 -9.56 32.90
C LEU A 139 -19.80 -8.10 33.36
N PHE A 140 -20.91 -7.39 33.17
CA PHE A 140 -21.01 -5.96 33.51
C PHE A 140 -21.18 -5.70 35.02
N ASP A 141 -21.51 -6.73 35.78
CA ASP A 141 -21.47 -6.68 37.24
C ASP A 141 -20.02 -6.65 37.77
N ALA A 142 -19.10 -7.30 37.05
CA ALA A 142 -17.70 -7.39 37.42
C ALA A 142 -16.82 -6.31 36.76
N VAL A 143 -17.14 -5.91 35.51
CA VAL A 143 -16.35 -4.96 34.72
C VAL A 143 -17.25 -3.85 34.14
N PRO A 144 -16.95 -2.57 34.40
CA PRO A 144 -17.74 -1.48 33.87
C PRO A 144 -17.88 -1.53 32.35
N TYR A 145 -19.08 -1.28 31.83
CA TYR A 145 -19.41 -1.27 30.40
C TYR A 145 -18.37 -0.51 29.55
N GLN A 146 -17.97 0.70 29.99
CA GLN A 146 -17.02 1.52 29.28
C GLN A 146 -15.62 0.89 29.17
N SER A 147 -15.23 0.07 30.16
CA SER A 147 -13.95 -0.66 30.16
C SER A 147 -13.98 -1.79 29.13
N VAL A 148 -15.06 -2.56 29.06
CA VAL A 148 -15.24 -3.62 28.06
C VAL A 148 -15.26 -3.02 26.66
N ARG A 149 -16.01 -1.94 26.46
CA ARG A 149 -16.07 -1.21 25.20
C ARG A 149 -14.71 -0.68 24.73
N ALA A 150 -13.93 -0.09 25.65
CA ALA A 150 -12.60 0.40 25.36
C ALA A 150 -11.62 -0.73 25.00
N ALA A 151 -11.71 -1.86 25.70
CA ALA A 151 -10.91 -3.04 25.41
C ALA A 151 -11.21 -3.61 24.03
N LEU A 152 -12.50 -3.81 23.68
CA LEU A 152 -12.89 -4.26 22.33
C LEU A 152 -12.38 -3.32 21.24
N ARG A 153 -12.48 -2.01 21.46
CA ARG A 153 -11.97 -1.02 20.49
C ARG A 153 -10.47 -1.12 20.31
N ALA A 154 -9.71 -1.31 21.40
CA ALA A 154 -8.26 -1.46 21.34
C ALA A 154 -7.84 -2.77 20.63
N LEU A 155 -8.52 -3.88 20.91
CA LEU A 155 -8.27 -5.16 20.26
C LEU A 155 -8.56 -5.12 18.74
N LEU A 156 -9.63 -4.46 18.34
CA LEU A 156 -10.02 -4.33 16.93
C LEU A 156 -9.20 -3.27 16.16
N ALA A 157 -8.49 -2.38 16.86
CA ALA A 157 -7.61 -1.39 16.22
C ALA A 157 -6.37 -2.04 15.58
N ASP A 158 -5.91 -3.18 16.12
CA ASP A 158 -4.80 -3.96 15.56
C ASP A 158 -5.13 -5.47 15.66
N PRO A 159 -5.93 -6.00 14.73
CA PRO A 159 -6.37 -7.39 14.78
C PRO A 159 -5.21 -8.38 14.63
N ILE A 160 -4.14 -8.05 13.91
CA ILE A 160 -2.99 -8.94 13.70
C ILE A 160 -2.26 -9.16 15.03
N THR A 161 -1.90 -8.09 15.72
CA THR A 161 -1.25 -8.18 17.04
C THR A 161 -2.17 -8.82 18.07
N THR A 162 -3.48 -8.61 17.97
CA THR A 162 -4.49 -9.22 18.84
C THR A 162 -4.54 -10.73 18.63
N ASP A 163 -4.62 -11.23 17.42
CA ASP A 163 -4.63 -12.65 17.09
C ASP A 163 -3.34 -13.34 17.58
N ASP A 164 -2.18 -12.70 17.34
CA ASP A 164 -0.89 -13.18 17.84
C ASP A 164 -0.84 -13.25 19.38
N ALA A 165 -1.43 -12.29 20.07
CA ALA A 165 -1.49 -12.27 21.53
C ALA A 165 -2.38 -13.39 22.07
N PHE A 166 -3.53 -13.65 21.46
CA PHE A 166 -4.43 -14.74 21.87
C PHE A 166 -3.91 -16.13 21.48
N ALA A 167 -3.06 -16.25 20.46
CA ALA A 167 -2.41 -17.51 20.10
C ALA A 167 -1.30 -17.93 21.06
N ARG A 168 -0.80 -17.02 21.94
CA ARG A 168 0.21 -17.34 22.96
C ARG A 168 -0.47 -17.90 24.20
N PRO A 169 0.05 -19.01 24.78
CA PRO A 169 -0.46 -19.48 26.05
C PRO A 169 -0.26 -18.38 27.12
N PRO A 170 -1.19 -18.25 28.09
CA PRO A 170 -0.99 -17.37 29.24
C PRO A 170 0.21 -17.86 30.07
N ASP A 171 1.04 -16.92 30.51
CA ASP A 171 2.19 -17.18 31.41
C ASP A 171 1.72 -17.72 32.77
#